data_c595400a4e7d8b8bfafbc17f2ba2fdcf
#
_entry.id   c595400a4e7d8b8bfafbc17f2ba2fdcf
#
_cell.length_a   1.000
_cell.length_b   1.000
_cell.length_c   1.000
_cell.angle_alpha   90.00
_cell.angle_beta   90.00
_cell.angle_gamma   90.00
#
_symmetry.space_group_name_H-M   'P 1'
#
loop_
_entity.id
_entity.type
_entity.pdbx_description
1 polymer ?
#
loop_
_entity_poly.entity_id
_entity_poly.type
_entity_poly.pdbx_seq_one_letter_code
_entity_poly.pdbx_strand_id
1 'polypeptide(L)'
;MRKKVVAALMAVTMVAALLTGCGASETKQAAAPATEEAAPAAEEAAPEAEEAAPVVEEEPAAEEPAPELNGTLALGGSTSMEKLCEAMSESFMEANPGVTVTVEYTGSGAGLEALAAGSIDIGNASRKLKDAEKENGSVENIVAIDGIAVIAEKSNTVTDISAEDLAKVYKGEISNWKDLGGDDQPIVVIGREAGSGTRDAFEELMEVKDACVYAQELDSTGAVLAKVASTPGAIGYVSLDVVDDTVIGLKIDGVEPTEEQILAGNYVLQRPFVMATTGELSEQNEIVKAWFDYIGSETGKEIIKKVGLIIPQ
;
A
#
# COMPACT_ATOMS: atom_id res chain seq x y z
N MET A 1 5.31 53.65 -15.44
CA MET A 1 6.18 53.63 -16.68
C MET A 1 6.33 52.15 -17.04
N ARG A 2 5.58 51.74 -17.97
CA ARG A 2 5.83 51.17 -19.32
C ARG A 2 6.94 50.08 -19.37
N LYS A 3 6.47 48.82 -19.47
CA LYS A 3 6.70 47.82 -20.55
C LYS A 3 8.12 47.27 -20.74
N LYS A 4 8.30 45.93 -20.73
CA LYS A 4 8.43 45.14 -21.97
C LYS A 4 8.31 43.62 -21.71
N VAL A 5 7.38 43.05 -22.45
CA VAL A 5 7.19 41.63 -22.74
C VAL A 5 8.24 41.24 -23.80
N VAL A 6 8.88 40.08 -23.63
CA VAL A 6 9.55 39.39 -24.74
C VAL A 6 9.12 37.91 -24.68
N ALA A 7 8.29 37.55 -25.65
CA ALA A 7 7.97 36.19 -26.02
C ALA A 7 9.05 35.69 -27.00
N ALA A 8 9.54 34.47 -26.81
CA ALA A 8 10.32 33.77 -27.81
C ALA A 8 9.68 32.38 -28.03
N LEU A 9 9.00 32.26 -29.16
CA LEU A 9 8.65 31.01 -29.83
C LEU A 9 9.93 30.39 -30.39
N MET A 10 10.12 29.08 -30.21
CA MET A 10 10.93 28.29 -31.12
C MET A 10 10.21 26.97 -31.44
N ALA A 11 10.15 26.77 -32.76
CA ALA A 11 9.38 25.74 -33.43
C ALA A 11 10.08 24.37 -33.46
N VAL A 12 9.22 23.38 -33.54
CA VAL A 12 9.43 21.98 -33.78
C VAL A 12 10.03 21.68 -35.15
N THR A 13 10.97 20.75 -35.23
CA THR A 13 11.24 20.01 -36.47
C THR A 13 11.20 18.49 -36.19
N MET A 14 10.19 17.86 -36.77
CA MET A 14 10.10 16.39 -36.98
C MET A 14 11.15 15.94 -38.00
N VAL A 15 11.81 14.83 -37.73
CA VAL A 15 12.43 13.99 -38.77
C VAL A 15 11.92 12.56 -38.57
N ALA A 16 11.13 12.13 -39.54
CA ALA A 16 10.74 10.73 -39.72
C ALA A 16 11.81 10.05 -40.61
N ALA A 17 12.24 8.85 -40.20
CA ALA A 17 12.99 7.96 -41.09
C ALA A 17 12.37 6.56 -40.99
N LEU A 18 11.69 6.19 -42.06
CA LEU A 18 11.29 4.85 -42.41
C LEU A 18 12.51 4.10 -42.99
N LEU A 19 12.75 2.89 -42.53
CA LEU A 19 13.44 1.88 -43.36
C LEU A 19 12.83 0.51 -43.10
N THR A 20 12.22 0.00 -44.14
CA THR A 20 11.74 -1.35 -44.41
C THR A 20 12.91 -2.33 -44.57
N GLY A 21 12.71 -3.57 -44.13
CA GLY A 21 13.59 -4.68 -44.43
C GLY A 21 12.89 -6.01 -44.19
N CYS A 22 12.34 -6.59 -45.30
CA CYS A 22 11.84 -7.95 -45.40
C CYS A 22 12.97 -8.97 -45.35
N GLY A 23 12.71 -10.16 -44.83
CA GLY A 23 13.54 -11.36 -45.01
C GLY A 23 12.81 -12.60 -44.55
N ALA A 24 12.18 -13.32 -45.47
CA ALA A 24 11.55 -14.60 -45.30
C ALA A 24 12.55 -15.73 -45.58
N SER A 25 12.36 -16.90 -44.97
CA SER A 25 12.62 -18.28 -45.48
C SER A 25 12.23 -19.26 -44.37
N GLU A 26 11.17 -19.97 -44.54
CA GLU A 26 10.91 -21.27 -45.19
C GLU A 26 11.43 -22.50 -44.42
N THR A 27 10.44 -23.23 -43.95
CA THR A 27 10.10 -24.68 -44.10
C THR A 27 11.08 -25.75 -43.62
N LYS A 28 10.58 -26.66 -42.79
CA LYS A 28 10.31 -28.04 -43.19
C LYS A 28 9.52 -28.86 -42.16
N GLN A 29 8.51 -29.44 -42.67
CA GLN A 29 7.56 -30.45 -42.28
C GLN A 29 8.16 -31.88 -42.45
N ALA A 30 7.83 -32.81 -41.54
CA ALA A 30 7.69 -34.26 -41.77
C ALA A 30 7.14 -34.86 -40.46
N ALA A 31 5.92 -35.30 -40.38
CA ALA A 31 5.28 -36.52 -40.89
C ALA A 31 5.38 -37.70 -39.92
N ALA A 32 4.20 -38.15 -39.50
CA ALA A 32 3.92 -39.37 -38.72
C ALA A 32 4.21 -40.64 -39.59
N PRO A 33 4.17 -41.83 -39.01
CA PRO A 33 2.96 -42.63 -39.20
C PRO A 33 2.46 -43.49 -38.02
N ALA A 34 1.21 -43.86 -38.18
CA ALA A 34 0.42 -44.81 -37.40
C ALA A 34 0.70 -46.27 -37.77
N THR A 35 0.35 -47.17 -36.87
CA THR A 35 -0.19 -48.53 -37.10
C THR A 35 -0.69 -49.03 -35.74
N GLU A 36 -1.96 -49.26 -35.52
CA GLU A 36 -2.85 -50.36 -35.88
C GLU A 36 -2.50 -51.71 -35.22
N GLU A 37 -3.46 -52.28 -34.55
CA GLU A 37 -4.16 -53.60 -34.56
C GLU A 37 -4.07 -54.29 -33.19
N ALA A 38 -5.03 -54.89 -32.53
CA ALA A 38 -6.32 -55.49 -32.79
C ALA A 38 -6.86 -56.08 -31.50
N ALA A 39 -8.14 -56.12 -31.36
CA ALA A 39 -8.82 -56.97 -30.38
C ALA A 39 -8.86 -58.44 -30.84
N PRO A 40 -9.17 -59.41 -29.99
CA PRO A 40 -10.53 -59.93 -30.00
C PRO A 40 -11.13 -60.38 -28.67
N ALA A 41 -12.39 -60.45 -28.73
CA ALA A 41 -13.52 -60.84 -27.98
C ALA A 41 -13.55 -62.26 -27.36
N ALA A 42 -14.55 -62.36 -26.50
CA ALA A 42 -15.43 -63.51 -26.10
C ALA A 42 -15.29 -63.82 -24.60
N GLU A 43 -16.26 -64.13 -23.78
CA GLU A 43 -17.68 -64.45 -23.89
C GLU A 43 -18.16 -64.82 -22.49
N GLU A 44 -19.37 -64.34 -22.13
CA GLU A 44 -20.43 -65.02 -21.40
C GLU A 44 -20.29 -65.43 -19.93
N ALA A 45 -21.07 -64.84 -19.07
CA ALA A 45 -22.15 -65.43 -18.31
C ALA A 45 -22.78 -64.42 -17.31
N ALA A 46 -24.05 -64.10 -17.53
CA ALA A 46 -24.93 -63.66 -16.45
C ALA A 46 -25.45 -64.93 -15.73
N PRO A 47 -25.84 -64.81 -14.42
CA PRO A 47 -27.24 -64.55 -14.17
C PRO A 47 -27.57 -63.72 -12.90
N GLU A 48 -28.77 -63.26 -12.95
CA GLU A 48 -29.81 -63.05 -11.90
C GLU A 48 -29.82 -61.77 -11.10
N ALA A 49 -30.96 -61.16 -11.25
CA ALA A 49 -31.51 -59.96 -10.65
C ALA A 49 -31.73 -60.11 -9.15
N GLU A 50 -31.34 -59.05 -8.42
CA GLU A 50 -31.98 -58.71 -7.16
C GLU A 50 -32.40 -57.24 -7.22
N GLU A 51 -33.69 -57.05 -7.13
CA GLU A 51 -34.46 -55.83 -7.24
C GLU A 51 -34.10 -54.95 -6.01
N ALA A 52 -33.22 -53.95 -6.18
CA ALA A 52 -32.98 -52.90 -5.18
C ALA A 52 -33.65 -51.62 -5.67
N ALA A 53 -34.53 -51.09 -4.84
CA ALA A 53 -35.28 -49.85 -5.04
C ALA A 53 -34.39 -48.67 -5.41
N PRO A 54 -34.90 -47.69 -6.18
CA PRO A 54 -34.10 -46.53 -6.56
C PRO A 54 -33.78 -45.68 -5.34
N VAL A 55 -32.51 -45.61 -5.00
CA VAL A 55 -31.96 -44.55 -4.17
C VAL A 55 -32.04 -43.28 -5.01
N VAL A 56 -32.93 -42.39 -4.63
CA VAL A 56 -32.95 -41.01 -5.16
C VAL A 56 -31.68 -40.37 -4.64
N GLU A 57 -30.66 -40.33 -5.47
CA GLU A 57 -29.49 -39.47 -5.30
C GLU A 57 -29.99 -38.05 -5.38
N GLU A 58 -30.16 -37.38 -4.24
CA GLU A 58 -30.34 -35.93 -4.19
C GLU A 58 -29.12 -35.31 -4.83
N GLU A 59 -29.26 -34.82 -6.07
CA GLU A 59 -28.30 -33.91 -6.67
C GLU A 59 -28.09 -32.76 -5.67
N PRO A 60 -26.84 -32.42 -5.30
CA PRO A 60 -26.60 -31.23 -4.50
C PRO A 60 -27.21 -30.05 -5.27
N ALA A 61 -28.10 -29.33 -4.63
CA ALA A 61 -28.69 -28.12 -5.15
C ALA A 61 -27.54 -27.23 -5.65
N ALA A 62 -27.54 -26.93 -6.92
CA ALA A 62 -26.61 -25.97 -7.48
C ALA A 62 -26.83 -24.66 -6.70
N GLU A 63 -25.83 -24.24 -5.92
CA GLU A 63 -25.81 -22.91 -5.34
C GLU A 63 -25.97 -21.93 -6.49
N GLU A 64 -27.04 -21.13 -6.45
CA GLU A 64 -27.19 -20.01 -7.38
C GLU A 64 -25.88 -19.19 -7.34
N PRO A 65 -25.26 -18.87 -8.47
CA PRO A 65 -24.06 -18.06 -8.47
C PRO A 65 -24.36 -16.76 -7.73
N ALA A 66 -23.54 -16.42 -6.73
CA ALA A 66 -23.64 -15.17 -6.02
C ALA A 66 -23.73 -14.01 -7.05
N PRO A 67 -24.57 -12.99 -6.81
CA PRO A 67 -24.71 -11.89 -7.75
C PRO A 67 -23.36 -11.28 -8.04
N GLU A 68 -22.99 -11.18 -9.32
CA GLU A 68 -21.71 -10.58 -9.74
C GLU A 68 -21.69 -9.10 -9.30
N LEU A 69 -20.69 -8.73 -8.51
CA LEU A 69 -20.45 -7.34 -8.12
C LEU A 69 -20.08 -6.52 -9.36
N ASN A 70 -20.74 -5.38 -9.54
CA ASN A 70 -20.46 -4.48 -10.67
C ASN A 70 -20.50 -3.03 -10.20
N GLY A 71 -19.49 -2.25 -10.58
CA GLY A 71 -19.43 -0.82 -10.28
C GLY A 71 -18.04 -0.30 -10.00
N THR A 72 -17.95 0.85 -9.37
CA THR A 72 -16.70 1.50 -9.00
C THR A 72 -16.60 1.63 -7.50
N LEU A 73 -15.39 1.40 -6.97
CA LEU A 73 -15.02 1.66 -5.58
C LEU A 73 -13.93 2.74 -5.59
N ALA A 74 -14.22 3.89 -5.01
CA ALA A 74 -13.31 5.02 -4.95
C ALA A 74 -12.67 5.15 -3.56
N LEU A 75 -11.35 5.04 -3.50
CA LEU A 75 -10.56 5.23 -2.28
C LEU A 75 -9.69 6.48 -2.42
N GLY A 76 -9.35 7.12 -1.30
CA GLY A 76 -8.42 8.24 -1.33
C GLY A 76 -7.78 8.51 0.03
N GLY A 77 -6.57 9.08 0.01
CA GLY A 77 -5.91 9.53 1.24
C GLY A 77 -4.44 9.19 1.36
N SER A 78 -4.09 8.47 2.41
CA SER A 78 -2.71 8.25 2.85
C SER A 78 -1.77 7.70 1.78
N THR A 79 -0.68 8.42 1.51
CA THR A 79 0.41 7.97 0.64
C THR A 79 1.24 6.83 1.24
N SER A 80 1.17 6.59 2.56
CA SER A 80 1.81 5.44 3.21
C SER A 80 1.05 4.14 2.99
N MET A 81 -0.19 4.21 2.52
CA MET A 81 -1.00 3.02 2.24
C MET A 81 -0.96 2.60 0.76
N GLU A 82 -0.14 3.27 -0.05
CA GLU A 82 -0.04 3.06 -1.51
C GLU A 82 0.20 1.59 -1.86
N LYS A 83 1.25 0.96 -1.33
CA LYS A 83 1.56 -0.46 -1.59
C LYS A 83 0.43 -1.40 -1.20
N LEU A 84 -0.20 -1.16 -0.04
CA LEU A 84 -1.33 -1.98 0.41
C LEU A 84 -2.52 -1.80 -0.53
N CYS A 85 -2.88 -0.55 -0.84
CA CYS A 85 -4.03 -0.25 -1.68
C CYS A 85 -3.84 -0.77 -3.11
N GLU A 86 -2.65 -0.63 -3.69
CA GLU A 86 -2.36 -1.17 -5.04
C GLU A 86 -2.48 -2.69 -5.07
N ALA A 87 -1.78 -3.40 -4.18
CA ALA A 87 -1.81 -4.86 -4.14
C ALA A 87 -3.22 -5.41 -3.84
N MET A 88 -3.94 -4.76 -2.92
CA MET A 88 -5.31 -5.17 -2.57
C MET A 88 -6.29 -4.89 -3.72
N SER A 89 -6.17 -3.72 -4.39
CA SER A 89 -7.03 -3.35 -5.52
C SER A 89 -6.84 -4.27 -6.71
N GLU A 90 -5.59 -4.59 -7.07
CA GLU A 90 -5.28 -5.52 -8.16
C GLU A 90 -5.93 -6.88 -7.89
N SER A 91 -5.70 -7.44 -6.70
CA SER A 91 -6.19 -8.76 -6.33
C SER A 91 -7.73 -8.79 -6.19
N PHE A 92 -8.34 -7.72 -5.66
CA PHE A 92 -9.79 -7.61 -5.54
C PHE A 92 -10.48 -7.53 -6.91
N MET A 93 -9.93 -6.73 -7.83
CA MET A 93 -10.46 -6.63 -9.22
C MET A 93 -10.28 -7.93 -10.00
N GLU A 94 -9.19 -8.68 -9.76
CA GLU A 94 -9.00 -10.01 -10.35
C GLU A 94 -10.09 -10.99 -9.87
N ALA A 95 -10.44 -10.93 -8.58
CA ALA A 95 -11.51 -11.74 -7.99
C ALA A 95 -12.92 -11.26 -8.38
N ASN A 96 -13.09 -9.99 -8.73
CA ASN A 96 -14.37 -9.34 -9.05
C ASN A 96 -14.26 -8.53 -10.36
N PRO A 97 -14.28 -9.19 -11.54
CA PRO A 97 -14.01 -8.53 -12.84
C PRO A 97 -14.99 -7.42 -13.22
N GLY A 98 -16.17 -7.37 -12.60
CA GLY A 98 -17.16 -6.31 -12.79
C GLY A 98 -16.91 -5.04 -11.97
N VAL A 99 -15.92 -5.06 -11.06
CA VAL A 99 -15.59 -3.91 -10.20
C VAL A 99 -14.34 -3.21 -10.69
N THR A 100 -14.39 -1.87 -10.69
CA THR A 100 -13.21 -1.03 -10.89
C THR A 100 -12.87 -0.33 -9.57
N VAL A 101 -11.65 -0.52 -9.08
CA VAL A 101 -11.13 0.19 -7.90
C VAL A 101 -10.25 1.34 -8.35
N THR A 102 -10.49 2.54 -7.80
CA THR A 102 -9.64 3.73 -8.03
C THR A 102 -9.10 4.24 -6.70
N VAL A 103 -7.84 4.63 -6.67
CA VAL A 103 -7.20 5.14 -5.45
C VAL A 103 -6.45 6.44 -5.75
N GLU A 104 -6.68 7.47 -4.91
CA GLU A 104 -5.94 8.73 -4.97
C GLU A 104 -5.09 8.91 -3.71
N TYR A 105 -3.80 9.25 -3.88
CA TYR A 105 -2.84 9.38 -2.78
C TYR A 105 -2.58 10.86 -2.47
N THR A 106 -3.51 11.46 -1.71
CA THR A 106 -3.55 12.92 -1.44
C THR A 106 -3.23 13.30 0.01
N GLY A 107 -2.84 12.30 0.85
CA GLY A 107 -2.64 12.47 2.28
C GLY A 107 -3.91 12.17 3.09
N SER A 108 -3.74 11.73 4.34
CA SER A 108 -4.84 11.24 5.18
C SER A 108 -5.93 12.28 5.42
N GLY A 109 -5.55 13.53 5.65
CA GLY A 109 -6.51 14.61 5.90
C GLY A 109 -7.40 14.86 4.68
N ALA A 110 -6.80 15.01 3.49
CA ALA A 110 -7.53 15.24 2.24
C ALA A 110 -8.45 14.05 1.88
N GLY A 111 -8.00 12.80 2.10
CA GLY A 111 -8.84 11.62 1.91
C GLY A 111 -10.06 11.59 2.83
N LEU A 112 -9.88 11.92 4.10
CA LEU A 112 -11.00 11.99 5.06
C LEU A 112 -11.96 13.16 4.78
N GLU A 113 -11.45 14.29 4.28
CA GLU A 113 -12.28 15.40 3.80
C GLU A 113 -13.10 14.99 2.56
N ALA A 114 -12.50 14.27 1.61
CA ALA A 114 -13.16 13.75 0.42
C ALA A 114 -14.25 12.73 0.79
N LEU A 115 -13.98 11.85 1.77
CA LEU A 115 -14.96 10.92 2.33
C LEU A 115 -16.15 11.67 2.95
N ALA A 116 -15.88 12.65 3.81
CA ALA A 116 -16.92 13.46 4.45
C ALA A 116 -17.78 14.26 3.43
N ALA A 117 -17.17 14.65 2.30
CA ALA A 117 -17.87 15.29 1.19
C ALA A 117 -18.66 14.32 0.29
N GLY A 118 -18.54 12.99 0.52
CA GLY A 118 -19.17 11.96 -0.31
C GLY A 118 -18.57 11.86 -1.72
N SER A 119 -17.32 12.29 -1.91
CA SER A 119 -16.63 12.24 -3.21
C SER A 119 -15.95 10.90 -3.44
N ILE A 120 -15.67 10.15 -2.39
CA ILE A 120 -15.10 8.80 -2.40
C ILE A 120 -15.85 7.91 -1.41
N ASP A 121 -15.69 6.60 -1.56
CA ASP A 121 -16.36 5.59 -0.72
C ASP A 121 -15.55 5.27 0.55
N ILE A 122 -14.22 5.32 0.47
CA ILE A 122 -13.31 4.94 1.56
C ILE A 122 -12.19 5.97 1.69
N GLY A 123 -12.04 6.52 2.90
CA GLY A 123 -10.95 7.44 3.26
C GLY A 123 -9.78 6.70 3.92
N ASN A 124 -8.61 6.72 3.29
CA ASN A 124 -7.41 6.05 3.78
C ASN A 124 -6.63 6.95 4.73
N ALA A 125 -6.40 6.49 5.97
CA ALA A 125 -5.63 7.23 6.96
C ALA A 125 -4.56 6.36 7.61
N SER A 126 -3.35 6.90 7.73
CA SER A 126 -2.21 6.26 8.39
C SER A 126 -2.03 6.77 9.83
N ARG A 127 -3.13 6.95 10.52
CA ARG A 127 -3.31 7.30 11.93
C ARG A 127 -4.74 7.00 12.39
N LYS A 128 -4.99 7.07 13.68
CA LYS A 128 -6.36 7.08 14.19
C LYS A 128 -7.14 8.29 13.66
N LEU A 129 -8.45 8.15 13.57
CA LEU A 129 -9.33 9.27 13.24
C LEU A 129 -9.34 10.29 14.38
N LYS A 130 -9.31 11.57 14.03
CA LYS A 130 -9.49 12.69 14.97
C LYS A 130 -10.95 12.73 15.43
N ASP A 131 -11.19 13.29 16.61
CA ASP A 131 -12.56 13.40 17.15
C ASP A 131 -13.50 14.15 16.19
N ALA A 132 -13.03 15.23 15.57
CA ALA A 132 -13.82 15.96 14.57
C ALA A 132 -14.20 15.12 13.33
N GLU A 133 -13.34 14.17 12.92
CA GLU A 133 -13.63 13.27 11.80
C GLU A 133 -14.70 12.24 12.20
N LYS A 134 -14.62 11.72 13.42
CA LYS A 134 -15.64 10.83 14.00
C LYS A 134 -16.98 11.55 14.22
N GLU A 135 -16.94 12.78 14.71
CA GLU A 135 -18.15 13.63 14.90
C GLU A 135 -18.84 13.93 13.55
N ASN A 136 -18.09 13.98 12.45
CA ASN A 136 -18.62 14.12 11.10
C ASN A 136 -19.16 12.80 10.50
N GLY A 137 -19.20 11.71 11.30
CA GLY A 137 -19.79 10.43 10.89
C GLY A 137 -18.80 9.45 10.27
N SER A 138 -17.49 9.73 10.29
CA SER A 138 -16.49 8.75 9.84
C SER A 138 -16.30 7.65 10.88
N VAL A 139 -16.34 6.40 10.43
CA VAL A 139 -16.11 5.18 11.23
C VAL A 139 -14.71 4.65 10.94
N GLU A 140 -14.00 4.29 12.00
CA GLU A 140 -12.62 3.81 11.96
C GLU A 140 -12.59 2.28 11.76
N ASN A 141 -12.16 1.82 10.58
CA ASN A 141 -11.92 0.41 10.31
C ASN A 141 -10.41 0.19 10.22
N ILE A 142 -9.80 -0.42 11.24
CA ILE A 142 -8.37 -0.73 11.26
C ILE A 142 -8.13 -1.95 10.38
N VAL A 143 -7.34 -1.80 9.32
CA VAL A 143 -7.05 -2.86 8.34
C VAL A 143 -5.65 -3.43 8.50
N ALA A 144 -4.70 -2.66 9.02
CA ALA A 144 -3.33 -3.10 9.28
C ALA A 144 -2.68 -2.27 10.40
N ILE A 145 -1.56 -2.76 10.92
CA ILE A 145 -0.65 -1.99 11.78
C ILE A 145 0.66 -1.78 11.02
N ASP A 146 1.16 -0.56 11.08
CA ASP A 146 2.40 -0.13 10.44
C ASP A 146 3.39 0.44 11.46
N GLY A 147 4.68 0.25 11.20
CA GLY A 147 5.77 0.94 11.90
C GLY A 147 6.17 2.22 11.17
N ILE A 148 6.39 3.31 11.90
CA ILE A 148 7.03 4.50 11.34
C ILE A 148 8.53 4.35 11.50
N ALA A 149 9.24 4.08 10.41
CA ALA A 149 10.69 4.00 10.41
C ALA A 149 11.30 5.40 10.35
N VAL A 150 12.21 5.69 11.28
CA VAL A 150 13.10 6.84 11.16
C VAL A 150 14.26 6.46 10.27
N ILE A 151 14.49 7.22 9.22
CA ILE A 151 15.50 6.93 8.19
C ILE A 151 16.54 8.05 8.11
N ALA A 152 17.77 7.69 7.84
CA ALA A 152 18.85 8.64 7.57
C ALA A 152 19.55 8.32 6.22
N GLU A 153 20.25 9.31 5.68
CA GLU A 153 21.04 9.15 4.46
C GLU A 153 22.11 8.06 4.67
N LYS A 154 22.38 7.27 3.63
CA LYS A 154 23.14 6.01 3.69
C LYS A 154 24.56 6.11 4.22
N SER A 155 25.21 7.28 4.08
CA SER A 155 26.57 7.50 4.61
C SER A 155 26.59 7.87 6.10
N ASN A 156 25.44 8.05 6.74
CA ASN A 156 25.37 8.37 8.17
C ASN A 156 25.95 7.22 9.02
N THR A 157 26.78 7.60 10.01
CA THR A 157 27.42 6.63 10.90
C THR A 157 26.63 6.36 12.18
N VAL A 158 25.62 7.18 12.49
CA VAL A 158 24.69 6.96 13.61
C VAL A 158 23.62 5.95 13.16
N THR A 159 23.51 4.85 13.88
CA THR A 159 22.54 3.77 13.57
C THR A 159 21.51 3.56 14.67
N ASP A 160 21.65 4.27 15.79
CA ASP A 160 20.76 4.22 16.95
C ASP A 160 20.60 5.63 17.54
N ILE A 161 19.40 6.00 17.92
CA ILE A 161 19.10 7.28 18.53
C ILE A 161 18.08 7.08 19.66
N SER A 162 18.26 7.76 20.78
CA SER A 162 17.25 7.75 21.84
C SER A 162 15.99 8.49 21.39
N ALA A 163 14.81 8.06 21.85
CA ALA A 163 13.56 8.78 21.59
C ALA A 163 13.64 10.25 22.08
N GLU A 164 14.32 10.49 23.20
CA GLU A 164 14.54 11.85 23.73
C GLU A 164 15.36 12.71 22.75
N ASP A 165 16.49 12.19 22.24
CA ASP A 165 17.33 12.95 21.32
C ASP A 165 16.70 13.09 19.93
N LEU A 166 15.94 12.09 19.49
CA LEU A 166 15.13 12.19 18.28
C LEU A 166 14.12 13.36 18.39
N ALA A 167 13.42 13.48 19.51
CA ALA A 167 12.53 14.60 19.77
C ALA A 167 13.27 15.94 19.73
N LYS A 168 14.48 16.02 20.30
CA LYS A 168 15.32 17.23 20.26
C LYS A 168 15.79 17.57 18.84
N VAL A 169 16.12 16.57 18.03
CA VAL A 169 16.45 16.77 16.61
C VAL A 169 15.27 17.40 15.88
N TYR A 170 14.07 16.86 16.03
CA TYR A 170 12.89 17.41 15.36
C TYR A 170 12.46 18.79 15.89
N LYS A 171 12.77 19.10 17.15
CA LYS A 171 12.59 20.46 17.72
C LYS A 171 13.69 21.45 17.32
N GLY A 172 14.75 20.98 16.62
CA GLY A 172 15.90 21.82 16.24
C GLY A 172 16.87 22.13 17.38
N GLU A 173 16.75 21.44 18.52
CA GLU A 173 17.63 21.60 19.69
C GLU A 173 18.98 20.87 19.47
N ILE A 174 18.97 19.74 18.74
CA ILE A 174 20.14 19.05 18.22
C ILE A 174 20.15 19.23 16.71
N SER A 175 21.19 19.84 16.16
CA SER A 175 21.28 20.20 14.75
C SER A 175 22.53 19.68 14.04
N ASN A 176 23.33 18.85 14.70
CA ASN A 176 24.53 18.27 14.14
C ASN A 176 24.70 16.81 14.60
N TRP A 177 25.02 15.93 13.67
CA TRP A 177 25.20 14.51 13.94
C TRP A 177 26.30 14.19 14.93
N LYS A 178 27.34 15.05 15.06
CA LYS A 178 28.40 14.87 16.06
C LYS A 178 27.87 14.88 17.49
N ASP A 179 26.78 15.59 17.76
CA ASP A 179 26.17 15.68 19.09
C ASP A 179 25.49 14.34 19.46
N LEU A 180 25.29 13.47 18.46
CA LEU A 180 24.78 12.10 18.56
C LEU A 180 25.88 11.03 18.36
N GLY A 181 27.16 11.42 18.36
CA GLY A 181 28.29 10.51 18.20
C GLY A 181 28.64 10.17 16.74
N GLY A 182 28.02 10.86 15.78
CA GLY A 182 28.34 10.75 14.35
C GLY A 182 29.39 11.76 13.87
N ASP A 183 29.45 11.95 12.55
CA ASP A 183 30.35 12.88 11.90
C ASP A 183 29.96 14.35 12.17
N ASP A 184 30.91 15.29 12.02
CA ASP A 184 30.62 16.73 12.11
C ASP A 184 29.87 17.20 10.86
N GLN A 185 28.58 16.91 10.84
CA GLN A 185 27.67 17.17 9.72
C GLN A 185 26.34 17.74 10.23
N PRO A 186 25.82 18.83 9.66
CA PRO A 186 24.52 19.34 10.01
C PRO A 186 23.42 18.33 9.73
N ILE A 187 22.42 18.26 10.62
CA ILE A 187 21.21 17.46 10.43
C ILE A 187 20.24 18.24 9.55
N VAL A 188 19.74 17.58 8.48
CA VAL A 188 18.71 18.12 7.59
C VAL A 188 17.42 17.37 7.84
N VAL A 189 16.49 17.97 8.59
CA VAL A 189 15.22 17.33 8.97
C VAL A 189 14.22 17.42 7.83
N ILE A 190 13.86 16.27 7.27
CA ILE A 190 12.87 16.13 6.20
C ILE A 190 11.57 15.60 6.82
N GLY A 191 10.48 16.31 6.60
CA GLY A 191 9.17 15.91 7.08
C GLY A 191 8.11 15.88 6.00
N ARG A 192 6.88 15.72 6.45
CA ARG A 192 5.69 15.69 5.61
C ARG A 192 4.90 16.99 5.77
N GLU A 193 4.10 17.28 4.78
CA GLU A 193 3.15 18.41 4.75
C GLU A 193 2.08 18.30 5.85
N ALA A 194 1.42 19.41 6.14
CA ALA A 194 0.24 19.42 7.00
C ALA A 194 -0.88 18.54 6.39
N GLY A 195 -1.57 17.76 7.21
CA GLY A 195 -2.59 16.80 6.74
C GLY A 195 -2.05 15.41 6.46
N SER A 196 -0.73 15.20 6.47
CA SER A 196 -0.14 13.87 6.41
C SER A 196 -0.44 13.08 7.68
N GLY A 197 -1.06 11.89 7.53
CA GLY A 197 -1.29 11.00 8.67
C GLY A 197 0.01 10.47 9.28
N THR A 198 1.08 10.33 8.50
CA THR A 198 2.39 9.92 9.01
C THR A 198 3.00 10.99 9.88
N ARG A 199 2.89 12.27 9.48
CA ARG A 199 3.30 13.41 10.30
C ARG A 199 2.50 13.48 11.60
N ASP A 200 1.17 13.45 11.49
CA ASP A 200 0.28 13.49 12.66
C ASP A 200 0.64 12.38 13.67
N ALA A 201 0.81 11.13 13.20
CA ALA A 201 1.15 10.01 14.07
C ALA A 201 2.56 10.12 14.67
N PHE A 202 3.56 10.50 13.85
CA PHE A 202 4.94 10.70 14.33
C PHE A 202 5.02 11.79 15.39
N GLU A 203 4.45 12.95 15.11
CA GLU A 203 4.47 14.10 16.03
C GLU A 203 3.72 13.81 17.34
N GLU A 204 2.63 13.03 17.29
CA GLU A 204 1.88 12.60 18.47
C GLU A 204 2.68 11.58 19.31
N LEU A 205 3.21 10.53 18.67
CA LEU A 205 3.97 9.48 19.37
C LEU A 205 5.27 9.98 19.98
N MET A 206 5.92 10.96 19.32
CA MET A 206 7.15 11.59 19.81
C MET A 206 6.89 12.78 20.75
N GLU A 207 5.63 13.15 21.00
CA GLU A 207 5.25 14.32 21.82
C GLU A 207 5.90 15.63 21.33
N VAL A 208 5.97 15.79 20.00
CA VAL A 208 6.58 16.97 19.34
C VAL A 208 5.57 17.74 18.49
N LYS A 209 4.28 17.51 18.69
CA LYS A 209 3.23 18.17 17.90
C LYS A 209 3.38 19.69 17.92
N ASP A 210 3.29 20.29 16.74
CA ASP A 210 3.43 21.74 16.51
C ASP A 210 4.80 22.35 16.95
N ALA A 211 5.79 21.48 17.28
CA ALA A 211 7.12 21.92 17.72
C ALA A 211 8.24 21.55 16.73
N CYS A 212 7.91 20.79 15.67
CA CYS A 212 8.90 20.34 14.71
C CYS A 212 9.42 21.48 13.81
N VAL A 213 10.74 21.48 13.57
CA VAL A 213 11.44 22.41 12.67
C VAL A 213 11.95 21.62 11.47
N TYR A 214 11.17 21.60 10.40
CA TYR A 214 11.54 20.93 9.16
C TYR A 214 12.36 21.83 8.26
N ALA A 215 13.44 21.31 7.68
CA ALA A 215 14.18 21.95 6.60
C ALA A 215 13.39 21.88 5.28
N GLN A 216 12.64 20.79 5.08
CA GLN A 216 11.70 20.62 3.97
C GLN A 216 10.49 19.80 4.42
N GLU A 217 9.34 20.15 3.88
CA GLU A 217 8.09 19.39 3.98
C GLU A 217 7.71 18.87 2.60
N LEU A 218 7.38 17.59 2.48
CA LEU A 218 7.10 16.90 1.23
C LEU A 218 5.71 16.25 1.25
N ASP A 219 5.12 16.10 0.08
CA ASP A 219 3.72 15.72 -0.11
C ASP A 219 3.45 14.21 -0.14
N SER A 220 4.50 13.38 -0.13
CA SER A 220 4.33 11.94 -0.15
C SER A 220 5.41 11.17 0.61
N THR A 221 5.10 9.93 1.01
CA THR A 221 6.03 9.00 1.66
C THR A 221 7.23 8.71 0.77
N GLY A 222 7.00 8.45 -0.51
CA GLY A 222 8.06 8.19 -1.48
C GLY A 222 8.96 9.42 -1.71
N ALA A 223 8.41 10.64 -1.68
CA ALA A 223 9.20 11.85 -1.80
C ALA A 223 10.15 12.06 -0.61
N VAL A 224 9.69 11.74 0.62
CA VAL A 224 10.56 11.76 1.82
C VAL A 224 11.70 10.76 1.68
N LEU A 225 11.40 9.50 1.32
CA LEU A 225 12.42 8.46 1.11
C LEU A 225 13.47 8.92 0.11
N ALA A 226 13.07 9.35 -1.08
CA ALA A 226 13.96 9.81 -2.14
C ALA A 226 14.79 11.04 -1.72
N LYS A 227 14.17 11.96 -0.95
CA LYS A 227 14.87 13.16 -0.48
C LYS A 227 15.92 12.84 0.58
N VAL A 228 15.61 11.97 1.53
CA VAL A 228 16.58 11.51 2.53
C VAL A 228 17.73 10.78 1.86
N ALA A 229 17.44 9.87 0.93
CA ALA A 229 18.46 9.11 0.19
C ALA A 229 19.44 10.01 -0.59
N SER A 230 19.00 11.17 -1.06
CA SER A 230 19.79 12.07 -1.90
C SER A 230 20.38 13.29 -1.19
N THR A 231 20.14 13.46 0.11
CA THR A 231 20.57 14.65 0.86
C THR A 231 21.54 14.27 1.97
N PRO A 232 22.84 14.62 1.86
CA PRO A 232 23.82 14.36 2.93
C PRO A 232 23.37 14.96 4.26
N GLY A 233 23.45 14.16 5.33
CA GLY A 233 23.03 14.53 6.67
C GLY A 233 21.51 14.54 6.90
N ALA A 234 20.72 14.09 5.94
CA ALA A 234 19.26 14.06 6.10
C ALA A 234 18.79 12.99 7.10
N ILE A 235 17.74 13.35 7.82
CA ILE A 235 16.89 12.47 8.61
C ILE A 235 15.43 12.69 8.23
N GLY A 236 14.63 11.63 8.22
CA GLY A 236 13.21 11.70 7.93
C GLY A 236 12.47 10.52 8.55
N TYR A 237 11.17 10.45 8.30
CA TYR A 237 10.35 9.33 8.74
C TYR A 237 9.40 8.89 7.60
N VAL A 238 9.24 7.58 7.47
CA VAL A 238 8.39 6.94 6.45
C VAL A 238 7.66 5.74 7.06
N SER A 239 6.70 5.18 6.34
CA SER A 239 6.17 3.85 6.63
C SER A 239 7.27 2.80 6.49
N LEU A 240 7.30 1.81 7.38
CA LEU A 240 8.33 0.77 7.39
C LEU A 240 8.35 -0.05 6.08
N ASP A 241 7.19 -0.26 5.49
CA ASP A 241 7.01 -1.05 4.27
C ASP A 241 7.72 -0.47 3.03
N VAL A 242 8.05 0.84 3.03
CA VAL A 242 8.74 1.48 1.90
C VAL A 242 10.26 1.58 2.08
N VAL A 243 10.78 1.23 3.24
CA VAL A 243 12.23 1.32 3.52
C VAL A 243 12.99 0.34 2.61
N ASP A 244 14.00 0.85 1.93
CA ASP A 244 14.87 0.09 1.03
C ASP A 244 16.36 0.33 1.33
N ASP A 245 17.24 -0.21 0.50
CA ASP A 245 18.70 -0.13 0.67
C ASP A 245 19.32 1.23 0.29
N THR A 246 18.52 2.22 -0.10
CA THR A 246 18.98 3.58 -0.42
C THR A 246 19.18 4.45 0.83
N VAL A 247 18.60 4.05 1.95
CA VAL A 247 18.68 4.72 3.25
C VAL A 247 19.09 3.75 4.35
N ILE A 248 19.37 4.26 5.55
CA ILE A 248 19.48 3.42 6.75
C ILE A 248 18.27 3.67 7.66
N GLY A 249 17.69 2.59 8.19
CA GLY A 249 16.72 2.66 9.28
C GLY A 249 17.43 2.81 10.62
N LEU A 250 17.08 3.82 11.39
CA LEU A 250 17.65 4.02 12.73
C LEU A 250 16.90 3.17 13.75
N LYS A 251 17.64 2.58 14.69
CA LYS A 251 17.07 2.04 15.92
C LYS A 251 16.61 3.19 16.80
N ILE A 252 15.58 2.95 17.59
CA ILE A 252 15.13 3.90 18.62
C ILE A 252 15.26 3.21 19.96
N ASP A 253 16.08 3.79 20.87
CA ASP A 253 16.41 3.19 22.16
C ASP A 253 16.92 1.73 22.04
N GLY A 254 17.72 1.45 21.02
CA GLY A 254 18.26 0.12 20.71
C GLY A 254 17.28 -0.84 20.01
N VAL A 255 16.03 -0.44 19.77
CA VAL A 255 15.00 -1.28 19.16
C VAL A 255 14.93 -1.03 17.66
N GLU A 256 15.09 -2.08 16.86
CA GLU A 256 14.93 -2.03 15.40
C GLU A 256 13.45 -1.94 14.99
N PRO A 257 13.13 -1.20 13.91
CA PRO A 257 11.79 -1.19 13.35
C PRO A 257 11.52 -2.50 12.59
N THR A 258 11.16 -3.56 13.29
CA THR A 258 10.85 -4.88 12.72
C THR A 258 9.44 -5.30 13.11
N GLU A 259 8.81 -6.14 12.28
CA GLU A 259 7.50 -6.73 12.57
C GLU A 259 7.47 -7.37 13.98
N GLU A 260 8.51 -8.14 14.35
CA GLU A 260 8.62 -8.78 15.65
C GLU A 260 8.59 -7.79 16.81
N GLN A 261 9.35 -6.68 16.71
CA GLN A 261 9.43 -5.67 17.76
C GLN A 261 8.14 -4.83 17.86
N ILE A 262 7.46 -4.64 16.73
CA ILE A 262 6.16 -3.96 16.68
C ILE A 262 5.09 -4.83 17.33
N LEU A 263 5.01 -6.11 16.97
CA LEU A 263 4.07 -7.08 17.57
C LEU A 263 4.30 -7.27 19.07
N ALA A 264 5.55 -7.24 19.50
CA ALA A 264 5.92 -7.32 20.91
C ALA A 264 5.62 -6.01 21.68
N GLY A 265 5.24 -4.93 21.00
CA GLY A 265 5.01 -3.62 21.61
C GLY A 265 6.28 -2.91 22.07
N ASN A 266 7.46 -3.36 21.63
CA ASN A 266 8.75 -2.80 22.00
C ASN A 266 9.10 -1.57 21.14
N TYR A 267 8.67 -1.53 19.87
CA TYR A 267 8.92 -0.41 18.98
C TYR A 267 7.85 0.66 19.18
N VAL A 268 8.26 1.85 19.62
CA VAL A 268 7.35 2.90 20.08
C VAL A 268 6.60 3.62 18.95
N LEU A 269 7.16 3.65 17.73
CA LEU A 269 6.57 4.33 16.59
C LEU A 269 5.72 3.36 15.75
N GLN A 270 4.60 2.93 16.29
CA GLN A 270 3.61 2.10 15.59
C GLN A 270 2.25 2.81 15.51
N ARG A 271 1.51 2.54 14.45
CA ARG A 271 0.23 3.19 14.16
C ARG A 271 -0.73 2.28 13.41
N PRO A 272 -2.06 2.51 13.49
CA PRO A 272 -3.00 1.83 12.64
C PRO A 272 -2.99 2.41 11.21
N PHE A 273 -3.22 1.54 10.23
CA PHE A 273 -3.75 1.90 8.93
C PHE A 273 -5.26 1.73 8.98
N VAL A 274 -5.96 2.79 8.66
CA VAL A 274 -7.41 2.91 8.76
C VAL A 274 -7.99 3.13 7.37
N MET A 275 -9.02 2.36 7.04
CA MET A 275 -9.92 2.60 5.92
C MET A 275 -11.25 3.08 6.49
N ALA A 276 -11.46 4.40 6.49
CA ALA A 276 -12.64 5.00 7.07
C ALA A 276 -13.83 4.94 6.12
N THR A 277 -15.02 4.75 6.66
CA THR A 277 -16.31 4.79 5.95
C THR A 277 -17.22 5.85 6.56
N THR A 278 -18.20 6.34 5.80
CA THR A 278 -19.29 7.15 6.36
C THR A 278 -20.36 6.20 6.92
N GLY A 279 -20.47 6.12 8.25
CA GLY A 279 -21.32 5.15 8.94
C GLY A 279 -20.71 3.74 9.02
N GLU A 280 -21.43 2.85 9.68
CA GLU A 280 -20.98 1.48 9.96
C GLU A 280 -20.87 0.61 8.69
N LEU A 281 -20.01 -0.41 8.71
CA LEU A 281 -19.82 -1.34 7.57
C LEU A 281 -21.14 -2.03 7.18
N SER A 282 -22.00 -2.33 8.14
CA SER A 282 -23.31 -2.95 7.88
C SER A 282 -24.24 -2.08 7.03
N GLU A 283 -24.02 -0.78 7.02
CA GLU A 283 -24.83 0.23 6.30
C GLU A 283 -24.28 0.56 4.90
N GLN A 284 -23.07 0.07 4.58
CA GLN A 284 -22.41 0.34 3.32
C GLN A 284 -23.06 -0.42 2.15
N ASN A 285 -22.76 0.02 0.91
CA ASN A 285 -23.14 -0.69 -0.29
C ASN A 285 -22.38 -2.05 -0.40
N GLU A 286 -22.85 -2.91 -1.30
CA GLU A 286 -22.33 -4.28 -1.43
C GLU A 286 -20.85 -4.33 -1.84
N ILE A 287 -20.36 -3.36 -2.63
CA ILE A 287 -18.96 -3.33 -3.07
C ILE A 287 -18.06 -2.97 -1.90
N VAL A 288 -18.41 -1.97 -1.10
CA VAL A 288 -17.67 -1.60 0.11
C VAL A 288 -17.64 -2.76 1.10
N LYS A 289 -18.77 -3.44 1.35
CA LYS A 289 -18.81 -4.63 2.21
C LYS A 289 -17.89 -5.72 1.71
N ALA A 290 -17.99 -6.07 0.43
CA ALA A 290 -17.16 -7.09 -0.19
C ALA A 290 -15.67 -6.74 -0.13
N TRP A 291 -15.30 -5.46 -0.24
CA TRP A 291 -13.93 -4.98 -0.08
C TRP A 291 -13.39 -5.29 1.33
N PHE A 292 -14.15 -4.97 2.38
CA PHE A 292 -13.72 -5.25 3.75
C PHE A 292 -13.73 -6.76 4.07
N ASP A 293 -14.69 -7.51 3.54
CA ASP A 293 -14.71 -8.98 3.65
C ASP A 293 -13.46 -9.58 2.97
N TYR A 294 -13.07 -9.03 1.80
CA TYR A 294 -11.87 -9.44 1.09
C TYR A 294 -10.58 -9.14 1.87
N ILE A 295 -10.46 -7.96 2.46
CA ILE A 295 -9.34 -7.61 3.35
C ILE A 295 -9.26 -8.60 4.52
N GLY A 296 -10.40 -8.98 5.12
CA GLY A 296 -10.50 -9.94 6.22
C GLY A 296 -10.27 -11.40 5.83
N SER A 297 -10.29 -11.72 4.53
CA SER A 297 -10.05 -13.08 4.01
C SER A 297 -8.59 -13.53 4.18
N GLU A 298 -8.33 -14.83 3.99
CA GLU A 298 -6.95 -15.33 4.02
C GLU A 298 -6.09 -14.68 2.93
N THR A 299 -6.63 -14.47 1.71
CA THR A 299 -5.93 -13.77 0.63
C THR A 299 -5.59 -12.33 1.02
N GLY A 300 -6.54 -11.58 1.59
CA GLY A 300 -6.29 -10.21 2.07
C GLY A 300 -5.23 -10.15 3.15
N LYS A 301 -5.26 -11.08 4.11
CA LYS A 301 -4.25 -11.18 5.16
C LYS A 301 -2.86 -11.54 4.63
N GLU A 302 -2.78 -12.39 3.61
CA GLU A 302 -1.51 -12.70 2.93
C GLU A 302 -0.94 -11.46 2.21
N ILE A 303 -1.80 -10.67 1.58
CA ILE A 303 -1.40 -9.40 0.94
C ILE A 303 -0.83 -8.45 1.99
N ILE A 304 -1.53 -8.24 3.13
CA ILE A 304 -1.07 -7.37 4.22
C ILE A 304 0.34 -7.78 4.67
N LYS A 305 0.57 -9.08 4.92
CA LYS A 305 1.90 -9.58 5.30
C LYS A 305 2.94 -9.40 4.20
N LYS A 306 2.57 -9.68 2.95
CA LYS A 306 3.49 -9.61 1.80
C LYS A 306 3.99 -8.20 1.54
N VAL A 307 3.18 -7.18 1.81
CA VAL A 307 3.59 -5.78 1.70
C VAL A 307 4.35 -5.27 2.94
N GLY A 308 4.60 -6.12 3.94
CA GLY A 308 5.40 -5.77 5.13
C GLY A 308 4.59 -5.15 6.26
N LEU A 309 3.27 -5.30 6.24
CA LEU A 309 2.36 -4.80 7.28
C LEU A 309 1.89 -5.91 8.22
N ILE A 310 1.38 -5.52 9.37
CA ILE A 310 0.97 -6.41 10.45
C ILE A 310 -0.54 -6.49 10.52
N ILE A 311 -1.07 -7.71 10.64
CA ILE A 311 -2.51 -7.94 10.80
C ILE A 311 -2.93 -7.48 12.21
N PRO A 312 -3.99 -6.66 12.33
CA PRO A 312 -4.56 -6.30 13.64
C PRO A 312 -5.02 -7.56 14.41
N GLN A 313 -4.78 -7.57 15.73
CA GLN A 313 -5.20 -8.66 16.62
C GLN A 313 -6.63 -8.45 17.10
#